data_d93a473fd1fa6d60ec4ed3435edf4f26
#
_entry.id   d93a473fd1fa6d60ec4ed3435edf4f26
#
_cell.length_a   1.000
_cell.length_b   1.000
_cell.length_c   1.000
_cell.angle_alpha   90.00
_cell.angle_beta   90.00
_cell.angle_gamma   90.00
#
_symmetry.space_group_name_H-M   'P 1'
#
loop_
_entity.id
_entity.type
_entity.pdbx_description
1 polymer ?
#
loop_
_entity_poly.entity_id
_entity_poly.type
_entity_poly.pdbx_seq_one_letter_code
_entity_poly.pdbx_strand_id
1 'polypeptide(L)'
;MAAVKDFSVEEKLTALVNLQKVDCKLDEIQILKGELPIEVKDLEDEIEGLHARQTRVEEEINGMQEFINQKREAIKEAEALIKKYEKQSDNVKNNREFEAINKEIEMQTLEVKLCEKHIKDATEEVGEKARQLEAAKKAVSVKENNLAGKKSELEKIISENEKEEEQYNKLAAEARSHVDERLILSYDRIRKNYRNGLAVVPVERDSCGGCFHAIPPQKQSEIKLRKKVIVCENCGRILVDS
;
A
#
# COMPACT_ATOMS: atom_id res chain seq x y z
N MET A 1 5.62 -40.12 -35.32
CA MET A 1 6.91 -40.16 -34.58
C MET A 1 7.78 -39.04 -35.11
N ALA A 2 7.84 -37.95 -34.37
CA ALA A 2 8.73 -36.84 -34.72
C ALA A 2 10.19 -37.28 -34.48
N ALA A 3 11.06 -37.12 -35.48
CA ALA A 3 12.45 -37.43 -35.35
C ALA A 3 13.05 -36.58 -34.23
N VAL A 4 13.54 -37.22 -33.18
CA VAL A 4 14.30 -36.58 -32.12
C VAL A 4 15.54 -36.02 -32.77
N LYS A 5 15.61 -34.69 -32.95
CA LYS A 5 16.86 -34.03 -33.37
C LYS A 5 17.83 -34.21 -32.22
N ASP A 6 18.86 -35.02 -32.45
CA ASP A 6 19.89 -35.27 -31.46
C ASP A 6 20.87 -34.08 -31.48
N PHE A 7 20.62 -33.10 -30.58
CA PHE A 7 21.49 -31.91 -30.42
C PHE A 7 22.78 -32.31 -29.68
N SER A 8 23.88 -31.68 -30.02
CA SER A 8 25.14 -31.87 -29.30
C SER A 8 25.00 -31.37 -27.83
N VAL A 9 25.87 -31.89 -26.96
CA VAL A 9 25.85 -31.46 -25.54
C VAL A 9 26.12 -29.96 -25.40
N GLU A 10 26.96 -29.42 -26.27
CA GLU A 10 27.24 -27.98 -26.30
C GLU A 10 26.00 -27.14 -26.66
N GLU A 11 25.25 -27.57 -27.69
CA GLU A 11 23.98 -26.91 -28.07
C GLU A 11 22.94 -26.97 -26.95
N LYS A 12 22.81 -28.13 -26.27
CA LYS A 12 21.93 -28.30 -25.12
C LYS A 12 22.32 -27.40 -23.96
N LEU A 13 23.59 -27.27 -23.64
CA LEU A 13 24.07 -26.36 -22.58
C LEU A 13 23.83 -24.89 -22.93
N THR A 14 24.09 -24.51 -24.19
CA THR A 14 23.82 -23.16 -24.68
C THR A 14 22.31 -22.82 -24.61
N ALA A 15 21.47 -23.78 -25.04
CA ALA A 15 20.02 -23.65 -24.95
C ALA A 15 19.55 -23.48 -23.50
N LEU A 16 20.13 -24.25 -22.54
CA LEU A 16 19.82 -24.11 -21.12
C LEU A 16 20.22 -22.74 -20.51
N VAL A 17 21.39 -22.23 -20.91
CA VAL A 17 21.82 -20.89 -20.50
C VAL A 17 20.85 -19.81 -21.02
N ASN A 18 20.45 -19.93 -22.29
CA ASN A 18 19.49 -19.02 -22.90
C ASN A 18 18.11 -19.13 -22.23
N LEU A 19 17.66 -20.38 -22.01
CA LEU A 19 16.41 -20.63 -21.28
C LEU A 19 16.42 -19.96 -19.89
N GLN A 20 17.52 -20.12 -19.14
CA GLN A 20 17.62 -19.49 -17.83
C GLN A 20 17.58 -17.97 -17.88
N LYS A 21 18.25 -17.35 -18.87
CA LYS A 21 18.18 -15.89 -19.05
C LYS A 21 16.75 -15.42 -19.29
N VAL A 22 16.01 -16.13 -20.14
CA VAL A 22 14.61 -15.83 -20.44
C VAL A 22 13.73 -16.07 -19.22
N ASP A 23 13.91 -17.19 -18.55
CA ASP A 23 13.15 -17.54 -17.35
C ASP A 23 13.41 -16.55 -16.19
N CYS A 24 14.64 -16.02 -16.03
CA CYS A 24 14.93 -14.97 -15.06
C CYS A 24 14.19 -13.68 -15.40
N LYS A 25 14.06 -13.33 -16.68
CA LYS A 25 13.26 -12.18 -17.11
C LYS A 25 11.78 -12.35 -16.84
N LEU A 26 11.26 -13.54 -17.06
CA LEU A 26 9.87 -13.88 -16.68
C LEU A 26 9.65 -13.75 -15.18
N ASP A 27 10.59 -14.20 -14.34
CA ASP A 27 10.50 -14.03 -12.88
C ASP A 27 10.52 -12.56 -12.47
N GLU A 28 11.40 -11.73 -13.07
CA GLU A 28 11.44 -10.28 -12.83
C GLU A 28 10.07 -9.64 -13.15
N ILE A 29 9.47 -9.98 -14.30
CA ILE A 29 8.14 -9.50 -14.69
C ILE A 29 7.07 -9.95 -13.68
N GLN A 30 7.11 -11.20 -13.21
CA GLN A 30 6.15 -11.71 -12.24
C GLN A 30 6.26 -11.03 -10.88
N ILE A 31 7.48 -10.72 -10.42
CA ILE A 31 7.73 -9.97 -9.18
C ILE A 31 7.14 -8.58 -9.31
N LEU A 32 7.43 -7.87 -10.40
CA LEU A 32 6.88 -6.53 -10.65
C LEU A 32 5.35 -6.53 -10.71
N LYS A 33 4.74 -7.51 -11.39
CA LYS A 33 3.28 -7.68 -11.42
C LYS A 33 2.68 -7.93 -10.03
N GLY A 34 3.45 -8.50 -9.10
CA GLY A 34 3.00 -8.75 -7.72
C GLY A 34 3.16 -7.57 -6.78
N GLU A 35 4.21 -6.77 -6.93
CA GLU A 35 4.52 -5.64 -6.03
C GLU A 35 3.68 -4.39 -6.33
N LEU A 36 3.49 -4.05 -7.60
CA LEU A 36 2.76 -2.86 -8.00
C LEU A 36 1.30 -2.80 -7.52
N PRO A 37 0.51 -3.88 -7.58
CA PRO A 37 -0.85 -3.89 -7.04
C PRO A 37 -0.90 -3.69 -5.52
N ILE A 38 0.14 -4.13 -4.80
CA ILE A 38 0.24 -3.97 -3.35
C ILE A 38 0.42 -2.49 -3.00
N GLU A 39 1.33 -1.79 -3.70
CA GLU A 39 1.52 -0.35 -3.49
C GLU A 39 0.26 0.47 -3.76
N VAL A 40 -0.51 0.11 -4.79
CA VAL A 40 -1.78 0.77 -5.10
C VAL A 40 -2.79 0.53 -3.99
N LYS A 41 -2.88 -0.71 -3.50
CA LYS A 41 -3.78 -1.06 -2.40
C LYS A 41 -3.42 -0.34 -1.11
N ASP A 42 -2.14 -0.26 -0.76
CA ASP A 42 -1.68 0.46 0.44
C ASP A 42 -2.07 1.95 0.38
N LEU A 43 -1.99 2.57 -0.81
CA LEU A 43 -2.45 3.94 -1.01
C LEU A 43 -3.97 4.08 -0.92
N GLU A 44 -4.74 3.10 -1.42
CA GLU A 44 -6.19 3.07 -1.28
C GLU A 44 -6.62 2.97 0.18
N ASP A 45 -6.01 2.07 0.94
CA ASP A 45 -6.26 1.88 2.37
C ASP A 45 -5.89 3.16 3.17
N GLU A 46 -4.80 3.84 2.81
CA GLU A 46 -4.41 5.11 3.43
C GLU A 46 -5.44 6.22 3.14
N ILE A 47 -5.93 6.32 1.91
CA ILE A 47 -6.96 7.30 1.52
C ILE A 47 -8.27 7.02 2.26
N GLU A 48 -8.69 5.76 2.36
CA GLU A 48 -9.89 5.36 3.12
C GLU A 48 -9.77 5.77 4.60
N GLY A 49 -8.61 5.55 5.21
CA GLY A 49 -8.33 6.01 6.58
C GLY A 49 -8.41 7.53 6.75
N LEU A 50 -7.95 8.29 5.76
CA LEU A 50 -8.06 9.74 5.76
C LEU A 50 -9.51 10.22 5.59
N HIS A 51 -10.30 9.58 4.74
CA HIS A 51 -11.73 9.87 4.59
C HIS A 51 -12.50 9.57 5.88
N ALA A 52 -12.24 8.45 6.53
CA ALA A 52 -12.86 8.12 7.82
C ALA A 52 -12.53 9.17 8.89
N ARG A 53 -11.29 9.65 8.92
CA ARG A 53 -10.90 10.74 9.83
C ARG A 53 -11.61 12.06 9.50
N GLN A 54 -11.73 12.38 8.21
CA GLN A 54 -12.45 13.57 7.73
C GLN A 54 -13.91 13.54 8.17
N THR A 55 -14.61 12.43 7.93
CA THR A 55 -16.03 12.24 8.34
C THR A 55 -16.19 12.42 9.84
N ARG A 56 -15.29 11.86 10.65
CA ARG A 56 -15.33 12.01 12.10
C ARG A 56 -15.19 13.47 12.54
N VAL A 57 -14.29 14.24 11.93
CA VAL A 57 -14.12 15.67 12.25
C VAL A 57 -15.36 16.45 11.82
N GLU A 58 -15.99 16.12 10.68
CA GLU A 58 -17.24 16.74 10.23
C GLU A 58 -18.40 16.46 11.21
N GLU A 59 -18.52 15.24 11.71
CA GLU A 59 -19.51 14.88 12.74
C GLU A 59 -19.27 15.65 14.05
N GLU A 60 -18.01 15.79 14.47
CA GLU A 60 -17.67 16.58 15.67
C GLU A 60 -18.04 18.05 15.50
N ILE A 61 -17.79 18.65 14.33
CA ILE A 61 -18.17 20.03 14.01
C ILE A 61 -19.71 20.18 14.05
N ASN A 62 -20.44 19.25 13.44
CA ASN A 62 -21.91 19.27 13.43
C ASN A 62 -22.47 19.18 14.85
N GLY A 63 -21.94 18.28 15.67
CA GLY A 63 -22.36 18.16 17.08
C GLY A 63 -22.10 19.43 17.89
N MET A 64 -20.97 20.12 17.66
CA MET A 64 -20.68 21.41 18.29
C MET A 64 -21.63 22.52 17.81
N GLN A 65 -21.99 22.52 16.53
CA GLN A 65 -22.96 23.48 16.00
C GLN A 65 -24.36 23.28 16.60
N GLU A 66 -24.80 22.04 16.78
CA GLU A 66 -26.03 21.71 17.47
C GLU A 66 -26.02 22.18 18.94
N PHE A 67 -24.88 21.93 19.63
CA PHE A 67 -24.69 22.42 20.99
C PHE A 67 -24.77 23.94 21.07
N ILE A 68 -24.15 24.68 20.15
CA ILE A 68 -24.25 26.14 20.06
C ILE A 68 -25.72 26.58 19.88
N ASN A 69 -26.47 25.92 19.01
CA ASN A 69 -27.87 26.23 18.77
C ASN A 69 -28.74 25.99 20.01
N GLN A 70 -28.53 24.88 20.71
CA GLN A 70 -29.21 24.59 21.97
C GLN A 70 -28.93 25.66 23.03
N LYS A 71 -27.66 26.13 23.14
CA LYS A 71 -27.32 27.20 24.10
C LYS A 71 -27.91 28.56 23.72
N ARG A 72 -28.02 28.84 22.41
CA ARG A 72 -28.72 30.04 21.93
C ARG A 72 -30.23 30.04 22.26
N GLU A 73 -30.87 28.87 22.19
CA GLU A 73 -32.27 28.72 22.57
C GLU A 73 -32.44 28.87 24.08
N ALA A 74 -31.56 28.27 24.88
CA ALA A 74 -31.57 28.45 26.33
C ALA A 74 -31.39 29.91 26.74
N ILE A 75 -30.58 30.70 26.05
CA ILE A 75 -30.46 32.15 26.28
C ILE A 75 -31.78 32.86 26.02
N LYS A 76 -32.48 32.56 24.92
CA LYS A 76 -33.76 33.17 24.59
C LYS A 76 -34.84 32.85 25.65
N GLU A 77 -34.85 31.60 26.15
CA GLU A 77 -35.77 31.21 27.23
C GLU A 77 -35.45 31.92 28.53
N ALA A 78 -34.16 31.98 28.91
CA ALA A 78 -33.75 32.70 30.12
C ALA A 78 -34.07 34.22 30.04
N GLU A 79 -33.82 34.87 28.90
CA GLU A 79 -34.18 36.26 28.66
C GLU A 79 -35.71 36.50 28.74
N ALA A 80 -36.52 35.55 28.24
CA ALA A 80 -37.97 35.63 28.35
C ALA A 80 -38.45 35.50 29.81
N LEU A 81 -37.76 34.62 30.58
CA LEU A 81 -38.02 34.51 32.02
C LEU A 81 -37.63 35.77 32.80
N ILE A 82 -36.48 36.34 32.51
CA ILE A 82 -36.04 37.60 33.09
C ILE A 82 -37.07 38.69 32.87
N LYS A 83 -37.52 38.89 31.63
CA LYS A 83 -38.57 39.87 31.30
C LYS A 83 -39.90 39.63 32.03
N LYS A 84 -40.24 38.38 32.28
CA LYS A 84 -41.41 37.98 33.04
C LYS A 84 -41.23 38.30 34.51
N TYR A 85 -40.11 37.98 35.10
CA TYR A 85 -39.79 38.27 36.50
C TYR A 85 -39.67 39.78 36.78
N GLU A 86 -39.09 40.56 35.88
CA GLU A 86 -39.04 42.02 35.95
C GLU A 86 -40.46 42.61 36.06
N LYS A 87 -41.39 42.17 35.17
CA LYS A 87 -42.80 42.61 35.23
C LYS A 87 -43.51 42.18 36.51
N GLN A 88 -43.14 41.03 37.07
CA GLN A 88 -43.69 40.58 38.35
C GLN A 88 -43.10 41.38 39.48
N SER A 89 -41.82 41.71 39.48
CA SER A 89 -41.15 42.57 40.48
C SER A 89 -41.83 43.94 40.63
N ASP A 90 -42.24 44.53 39.49
CA ASP A 90 -42.94 45.84 39.51
C ASP A 90 -44.31 45.83 40.24
N ASN A 91 -44.92 44.65 40.34
CA ASN A 91 -46.28 44.52 40.94
C ASN A 91 -46.28 43.97 42.37
N VAL A 92 -45.12 43.58 42.92
CA VAL A 92 -44.97 42.98 44.24
C VAL A 92 -44.95 44.07 45.34
N LYS A 93 -45.76 43.86 46.40
CA LYS A 93 -45.78 44.74 47.54
C LYS A 93 -45.05 44.19 48.77
N ASN A 94 -44.58 42.96 48.73
CA ASN A 94 -43.97 42.28 49.85
C ASN A 94 -42.42 42.15 49.62
N ASN A 95 -41.60 42.69 50.53
CA ASN A 95 -40.17 42.67 50.46
C ASN A 95 -39.57 41.27 50.31
N ARG A 96 -40.13 40.26 50.94
CA ARG A 96 -39.64 38.88 50.87
C ARG A 96 -39.82 38.25 49.46
N GLU A 97 -40.97 38.56 48.84
CA GLU A 97 -41.29 38.13 47.49
C GLU A 97 -40.39 38.88 46.46
N PHE A 98 -40.16 40.17 46.67
CA PHE A 98 -39.29 41.00 45.89
C PHE A 98 -37.85 40.46 45.91
N GLU A 99 -37.31 40.12 47.10
CA GLU A 99 -35.96 39.51 47.20
C GLU A 99 -35.88 38.15 46.51
N ALA A 100 -36.95 37.33 46.58
CA ALA A 100 -36.99 36.05 45.89
C ALA A 100 -36.94 36.21 44.36
N ILE A 101 -37.75 37.12 43.82
CA ILE A 101 -37.78 37.42 42.38
C ILE A 101 -36.42 37.97 41.90
N ASN A 102 -35.79 38.84 42.66
CA ASN A 102 -34.49 39.38 42.32
C ASN A 102 -33.42 38.30 42.29
N LYS A 103 -33.46 37.30 43.19
CA LYS A 103 -32.54 36.16 43.12
C LYS A 103 -32.78 35.29 41.89
N GLU A 104 -34.04 35.09 41.49
CA GLU A 104 -34.33 34.37 40.23
C GLU A 104 -33.81 35.11 38.99
N ILE A 105 -33.97 36.44 38.95
CA ILE A 105 -33.41 37.29 37.88
C ILE A 105 -31.89 37.16 37.85
N GLU A 106 -31.23 37.20 39.01
CA GLU A 106 -29.78 37.05 39.11
C GLU A 106 -29.32 35.67 38.61
N MET A 107 -30.01 34.59 39.03
CA MET A 107 -29.73 33.23 38.56
C MET A 107 -29.86 33.13 37.05
N GLN A 108 -30.95 33.59 36.46
CA GLN A 108 -31.17 33.56 35.01
C GLN A 108 -30.12 34.40 34.25
N THR A 109 -29.73 35.54 34.81
CA THR A 109 -28.68 36.39 34.26
C THR A 109 -27.31 35.68 34.27
N LEU A 110 -26.99 34.94 35.33
CA LEU A 110 -25.78 34.14 35.41
C LEU A 110 -25.82 32.97 34.42
N GLU A 111 -26.98 32.35 34.22
CA GLU A 111 -27.18 31.28 33.25
C GLU A 111 -26.95 31.78 31.81
N VAL A 112 -27.49 32.96 31.46
CA VAL A 112 -27.21 33.61 30.16
C VAL A 112 -25.71 33.81 29.95
N LYS A 113 -24.99 34.38 30.92
CA LYS A 113 -23.55 34.59 30.85
C LYS A 113 -22.78 33.29 30.70
N LEU A 114 -23.21 32.24 31.37
CA LEU A 114 -22.59 30.90 31.23
C LEU A 114 -22.81 30.33 29.85
N CYS A 115 -24.04 30.43 29.32
CA CYS A 115 -24.33 29.99 27.94
C CYS A 115 -23.57 30.79 26.91
N GLU A 116 -23.44 32.11 27.06
CA GLU A 116 -22.60 32.94 26.17
C GLU A 116 -21.14 32.50 26.17
N LYS A 117 -20.57 32.20 27.34
CA LYS A 117 -19.23 31.67 27.45
C LYS A 117 -19.08 30.34 26.72
N HIS A 118 -20.00 29.40 26.94
CA HIS A 118 -19.98 28.09 26.25
C HIS A 118 -20.09 28.25 24.72
N ILE A 119 -20.91 29.17 24.23
CA ILE A 119 -21.03 29.49 22.81
C ILE A 119 -19.71 30.01 22.27
N LYS A 120 -19.04 30.90 22.99
CA LYS A 120 -17.75 31.45 22.57
C LYS A 120 -16.70 30.35 22.49
N ASP A 121 -16.55 29.57 23.55
CA ASP A 121 -15.56 28.49 23.61
C ASP A 121 -15.80 27.46 22.49
N ALA A 122 -17.04 27.03 22.31
CA ALA A 122 -17.42 26.10 21.24
C ALA A 122 -17.21 26.69 19.83
N THR A 123 -17.42 27.97 19.64
CA THR A 123 -17.21 28.65 18.34
C THR A 123 -15.72 28.71 17.99
N GLU A 124 -14.85 28.94 18.95
CA GLU A 124 -13.40 28.90 18.78
C GLU A 124 -12.93 27.48 18.40
N GLU A 125 -13.43 26.45 19.11
CA GLU A 125 -13.14 25.04 18.77
C GLU A 125 -13.62 24.64 17.36
N VAL A 126 -14.82 25.04 16.96
CA VAL A 126 -15.34 24.82 15.60
C VAL A 126 -14.41 25.47 14.57
N GLY A 127 -13.93 26.69 14.85
CA GLY A 127 -13.00 27.37 13.96
C GLY A 127 -11.66 26.63 13.78
N GLU A 128 -11.12 26.07 14.85
CA GLU A 128 -9.88 25.25 14.77
C GLU A 128 -10.09 23.95 14.04
N LYS A 129 -11.18 23.22 14.34
CA LYS A 129 -11.53 21.98 13.65
C LYS A 129 -11.83 22.19 12.17
N ALA A 130 -12.48 23.28 11.81
CA ALA A 130 -12.72 23.63 10.41
C ALA A 130 -11.42 23.84 9.63
N ARG A 131 -10.41 24.48 10.23
CA ARG A 131 -9.08 24.60 9.61
C ARG A 131 -8.39 23.26 9.43
N GLN A 132 -8.49 22.39 10.43
CA GLN A 132 -7.96 21.02 10.34
C GLN A 132 -8.64 20.21 9.25
N LEU A 133 -9.97 20.34 9.12
CA LEU A 133 -10.76 19.70 8.08
C LEU A 133 -10.33 20.16 6.68
N GLU A 134 -10.16 21.46 6.48
CA GLU A 134 -9.67 22.00 5.20
C GLU A 134 -8.26 21.51 4.84
N ALA A 135 -7.36 21.42 5.81
CA ALA A 135 -6.03 20.87 5.61
C ALA A 135 -6.11 19.36 5.25
N ALA A 136 -6.97 18.60 5.93
CA ALA A 136 -7.19 17.19 5.65
C ALA A 136 -7.78 16.98 4.24
N LYS A 137 -8.77 17.76 3.82
CA LYS A 137 -9.35 17.72 2.47
C LYS A 137 -8.30 17.94 1.38
N LYS A 138 -7.42 18.91 1.58
CA LYS A 138 -6.31 19.16 0.63
C LYS A 138 -5.34 17.99 0.58
N ALA A 139 -5.00 17.39 1.73
CA ALA A 139 -4.12 16.24 1.78
C ALA A 139 -4.73 15.01 1.07
N VAL A 140 -6.02 14.76 1.26
CA VAL A 140 -6.77 13.70 0.56
C VAL A 140 -6.72 13.93 -0.95
N SER A 141 -7.07 15.12 -1.42
CA SER A 141 -7.08 15.45 -2.85
C SER A 141 -5.71 15.24 -3.52
N VAL A 142 -4.61 15.61 -2.84
CA VAL A 142 -3.26 15.36 -3.35
C VAL A 142 -2.98 13.85 -3.46
N LYS A 143 -3.38 13.06 -2.46
CA LYS A 143 -3.17 11.61 -2.47
C LYS A 143 -4.04 10.90 -3.51
N GLU A 144 -5.29 11.32 -3.71
CA GLU A 144 -6.17 10.80 -4.76
C GLU A 144 -5.58 11.06 -6.16
N ASN A 145 -5.03 12.26 -6.40
CA ASN A 145 -4.36 12.57 -7.66
C ASN A 145 -3.11 11.70 -7.87
N ASN A 146 -2.32 11.47 -6.81
CA ASN A 146 -1.17 10.57 -6.87
C ASN A 146 -1.60 9.13 -7.14
N LEU A 147 -2.66 8.66 -6.51
CA LEU A 147 -3.23 7.33 -6.74
C LEU A 147 -3.70 7.17 -8.19
N ALA A 148 -4.40 8.16 -8.74
CA ALA A 148 -4.83 8.15 -10.13
C ALA A 148 -3.64 8.07 -11.11
N GLY A 149 -2.57 8.83 -10.84
CA GLY A 149 -1.32 8.77 -11.60
C GLY A 149 -0.68 7.38 -11.52
N LYS A 150 -0.51 6.84 -10.33
CA LYS A 150 0.07 5.49 -10.14
C LYS A 150 -0.77 4.38 -10.78
N LYS A 151 -2.09 4.45 -10.72
CA LYS A 151 -2.97 3.50 -11.43
C LYS A 151 -2.77 3.53 -12.93
N SER A 152 -2.66 4.73 -13.53
CA SER A 152 -2.41 4.88 -14.96
C SER A 152 -1.02 4.35 -15.36
N GLU A 153 -0.01 4.57 -14.53
CA GLU A 153 1.34 4.00 -14.75
C GLU A 153 1.33 2.48 -14.63
N LEU A 154 0.64 1.94 -13.63
CA LEU A 154 0.47 0.50 -13.43
C LEU A 154 -0.19 -0.17 -14.65
N GLU A 155 -1.26 0.40 -15.20
CA GLU A 155 -1.92 -0.11 -16.40
C GLU A 155 -0.97 -0.17 -17.60
N LYS A 156 -0.14 0.86 -17.79
CA LYS A 156 0.87 0.88 -18.86
C LYS A 156 1.91 -0.21 -18.65
N ILE A 157 2.48 -0.32 -17.45
CA ILE A 157 3.48 -1.33 -17.11
C ILE A 157 2.90 -2.74 -17.30
N ILE A 158 1.67 -2.99 -16.86
CA ILE A 158 1.01 -4.29 -17.07
C ILE A 158 0.89 -4.60 -18.56
N SER A 159 0.43 -3.63 -19.37
CA SER A 159 0.26 -3.85 -20.81
C SER A 159 1.58 -4.07 -21.56
N GLU A 160 2.66 -3.42 -21.14
CA GLU A 160 4.01 -3.62 -21.68
C GLU A 160 4.56 -4.98 -21.25
N ASN A 161 4.45 -5.31 -19.96
CA ASN A 161 4.89 -6.59 -19.41
C ASN A 161 4.17 -7.79 -20.04
N GLU A 162 2.87 -7.67 -20.37
CA GLU A 162 2.14 -8.74 -21.04
C GLU A 162 2.69 -9.04 -22.43
N LYS A 163 3.09 -8.02 -23.18
CA LYS A 163 3.72 -8.19 -24.49
C LYS A 163 5.12 -8.80 -24.40
N GLU A 164 5.89 -8.35 -23.42
CA GLU A 164 7.22 -8.92 -23.16
C GLU A 164 7.13 -10.38 -22.69
N GLU A 165 6.20 -10.69 -21.78
CA GLU A 165 5.95 -12.03 -21.29
C GLU A 165 5.57 -13.00 -22.43
N GLU A 166 4.73 -12.56 -23.38
CA GLU A 166 4.39 -13.37 -24.55
C GLU A 166 5.62 -13.65 -25.42
N GLN A 167 6.50 -12.67 -25.60
CA GLN A 167 7.75 -12.84 -26.36
C GLN A 167 8.71 -13.79 -25.62
N TYR A 168 8.93 -13.60 -24.33
CA TYR A 168 9.80 -14.46 -23.54
C TYR A 168 9.27 -15.89 -23.44
N ASN A 169 7.95 -16.09 -23.33
CA ASN A 169 7.36 -17.42 -23.35
C ASN A 169 7.61 -18.14 -24.70
N LYS A 170 7.56 -17.46 -25.83
CA LYS A 170 7.92 -18.03 -27.14
C LYS A 170 9.39 -18.43 -27.18
N LEU A 171 10.30 -17.57 -26.73
CA LEU A 171 11.73 -17.84 -26.66
C LEU A 171 12.06 -19.00 -25.71
N ALA A 172 11.36 -19.07 -24.56
CA ALA A 172 11.51 -20.16 -23.61
C ALA A 172 11.05 -21.51 -24.21
N ALA A 173 9.93 -21.52 -24.93
CA ALA A 173 9.43 -22.71 -25.62
C ALA A 173 10.41 -23.17 -26.72
N GLU A 174 10.97 -22.26 -27.49
CA GLU A 174 11.99 -22.55 -28.49
C GLU A 174 13.25 -23.13 -27.83
N ALA A 175 13.79 -22.49 -26.79
CA ALA A 175 14.96 -22.98 -26.08
C ALA A 175 14.71 -24.38 -25.47
N ARG A 176 13.53 -24.64 -24.91
CA ARG A 176 13.14 -25.94 -24.37
C ARG A 176 13.08 -27.04 -25.46
N SER A 177 12.73 -26.68 -26.70
CA SER A 177 12.70 -27.64 -27.83
C SER A 177 14.07 -28.17 -28.24
N HIS A 178 15.18 -27.50 -27.86
CA HIS A 178 16.56 -27.89 -28.15
C HIS A 178 17.21 -28.70 -27.02
N VAL A 179 16.46 -29.04 -25.96
CA VAL A 179 16.99 -29.72 -24.77
C VAL A 179 16.19 -31.00 -24.53
N ASP A 180 16.85 -32.04 -24.06
CA ASP A 180 16.20 -33.31 -23.73
C ASP A 180 15.25 -33.13 -22.54
N GLU A 181 14.10 -33.82 -22.57
CA GLU A 181 13.08 -33.77 -21.53
C GLU A 181 13.64 -34.07 -20.12
N ARG A 182 14.56 -35.06 -20.02
CA ARG A 182 15.22 -35.38 -18.75
C ARG A 182 16.04 -34.22 -18.19
N LEU A 183 16.71 -33.49 -19.07
CA LEU A 183 17.57 -32.37 -18.67
C LEU A 183 16.70 -31.15 -18.29
N ILE A 184 15.58 -30.94 -18.99
CA ILE A 184 14.60 -29.91 -18.63
C ILE A 184 13.98 -30.20 -17.25
N LEU A 185 13.55 -31.42 -16.98
CA LEU A 185 13.01 -31.81 -15.67
C LEU A 185 14.03 -31.57 -14.54
N SER A 186 15.31 -31.87 -14.80
CA SER A 186 16.40 -31.57 -13.85
C SER A 186 16.59 -30.08 -13.64
N TYR A 187 16.59 -29.31 -14.73
CA TYR A 187 16.66 -27.86 -14.71
C TYR A 187 15.52 -27.23 -13.92
N ASP A 188 14.27 -27.58 -14.21
CA ASP A 188 13.08 -27.06 -13.54
C ASP A 188 13.08 -27.39 -12.05
N ARG A 189 13.51 -28.63 -11.70
CA ARG A 189 13.67 -29.05 -10.30
C ARG A 189 14.70 -28.22 -9.55
N ILE A 190 15.88 -27.99 -10.15
CA ILE A 190 16.94 -27.20 -9.53
C ILE A 190 16.48 -25.76 -9.37
N ARG A 191 15.90 -25.16 -10.41
CA ARG A 191 15.40 -23.81 -10.41
C ARG A 191 14.37 -23.58 -9.29
N LYS A 192 13.44 -24.50 -9.12
CA LYS A 192 12.39 -24.43 -8.08
C LYS A 192 12.94 -24.54 -6.65
N ASN A 193 14.06 -25.26 -6.48
CA ASN A 193 14.67 -25.48 -5.17
C ASN A 193 15.49 -24.29 -4.68
N TYR A 194 15.88 -23.38 -5.56
CA TYR A 194 16.71 -22.24 -5.22
C TYR A 194 15.96 -20.92 -5.38
N ARG A 195 16.03 -20.11 -4.34
CA ARG A 195 15.33 -18.82 -4.24
C ARG A 195 15.69 -17.83 -5.35
N ASN A 196 16.91 -17.93 -5.89
CA ASN A 196 17.38 -17.10 -6.99
C ASN A 196 17.05 -17.65 -8.39
N GLY A 197 16.36 -18.76 -8.49
CA GLY A 197 15.95 -19.36 -9.75
C GLY A 197 17.10 -19.82 -10.67
N LEU A 198 18.35 -19.84 -10.18
CA LEU A 198 19.51 -20.20 -10.99
C LEU A 198 19.78 -21.71 -10.95
N ALA A 199 19.51 -22.39 -12.04
CA ALA A 199 19.79 -23.82 -12.23
C ALA A 199 21.11 -24.06 -12.95
N VAL A 200 21.51 -23.14 -13.84
CA VAL A 200 22.75 -23.18 -14.60
C VAL A 200 23.65 -22.04 -14.12
N VAL A 201 24.86 -22.34 -13.74
CA VAL A 201 25.80 -21.34 -13.19
C VAL A 201 27.18 -21.46 -13.81
N PRO A 202 27.86 -20.34 -14.04
CA PRO A 202 29.25 -20.38 -14.53
C PRO A 202 30.22 -20.84 -13.43
N VAL A 203 31.36 -21.31 -13.86
CA VAL A 203 32.50 -21.52 -12.95
C VAL A 203 33.32 -20.22 -12.92
N GLU A 204 33.35 -19.56 -11.77
CA GLU A 204 34.11 -18.34 -11.57
C GLU A 204 35.14 -18.50 -10.46
N ARG A 205 36.36 -18.05 -10.71
CA ARG A 205 37.45 -18.11 -9.73
C ARG A 205 37.60 -19.49 -9.08
N ASP A 206 37.59 -20.53 -9.90
CA ASP A 206 37.71 -21.93 -9.49
C ASP A 206 36.59 -22.44 -8.59
N SER A 207 35.47 -21.76 -8.56
CA SER A 207 34.31 -22.09 -7.72
C SER A 207 33.00 -22.06 -8.49
N CYS A 208 31.98 -22.72 -7.92
CA CYS A 208 30.63 -22.73 -8.46
C CYS A 208 29.99 -21.35 -8.29
N GLY A 209 29.53 -20.68 -9.36
CA GLY A 209 28.88 -19.38 -9.32
C GLY A 209 27.54 -19.35 -8.55
N GLY A 210 27.07 -20.51 -8.05
CA GLY A 210 25.82 -20.58 -7.29
C GLY A 210 25.96 -20.85 -5.80
N CYS A 211 26.93 -21.67 -5.38
CA CYS A 211 27.17 -22.03 -3.98
C CYS A 211 28.58 -21.74 -3.51
N PHE A 212 29.43 -21.24 -4.39
CA PHE A 212 30.84 -20.85 -4.14
C PHE A 212 31.72 -21.98 -3.62
N HIS A 213 31.29 -23.22 -3.79
CA HIS A 213 32.13 -24.37 -3.48
C HIS A 213 33.26 -24.54 -4.53
N ALA A 214 34.48 -24.83 -4.11
CA ALA A 214 35.64 -24.98 -4.96
C ALA A 214 35.46 -26.17 -5.92
N ILE A 215 35.84 -25.99 -7.18
CA ILE A 215 35.77 -27.03 -8.21
C ILE A 215 37.19 -27.47 -8.59
N PRO A 216 37.49 -28.77 -8.52
CA PRO A 216 38.82 -29.30 -8.87
C PRO A 216 39.20 -28.94 -10.29
N PRO A 217 40.53 -28.63 -10.57
CA PRO A 217 41.00 -28.21 -11.90
C PRO A 217 40.69 -29.21 -13.02
N GLN A 218 40.66 -30.48 -12.69
CA GLN A 218 40.29 -31.53 -13.65
C GLN A 218 38.86 -31.37 -14.15
N LYS A 219 37.91 -31.11 -13.21
CA LYS A 219 36.49 -30.88 -13.57
C LYS A 219 36.29 -29.57 -14.33
N GLN A 220 37.05 -28.52 -13.99
CA GLN A 220 37.03 -27.27 -14.76
C GLN A 220 37.42 -27.48 -16.21
N SER A 221 38.47 -28.32 -16.45
CA SER A 221 38.88 -28.68 -17.80
C SER A 221 37.79 -29.46 -18.55
N GLU A 222 37.09 -30.36 -17.88
CA GLU A 222 35.96 -31.11 -18.47
C GLU A 222 34.77 -30.18 -18.80
N ILE A 223 34.49 -29.19 -17.95
CA ILE A 223 33.41 -28.19 -18.16
C ILE A 223 33.74 -27.36 -19.41
N LYS A 224 34.99 -26.89 -19.57
CA LYS A 224 35.45 -26.14 -20.74
C LYS A 224 35.34 -26.91 -22.05
N LEU A 225 35.46 -28.24 -22.00
CA LEU A 225 35.33 -29.08 -23.19
C LEU A 225 33.87 -29.27 -23.64
N ARG A 226 32.88 -28.92 -22.85
CA ARG A 226 31.42 -29.02 -23.13
C ARG A 226 30.96 -30.39 -23.69
N LYS A 227 31.72 -31.46 -23.46
CA LYS A 227 31.37 -32.81 -23.93
C LYS A 227 30.35 -33.55 -23.06
N LYS A 228 30.14 -33.09 -21.84
CA LYS A 228 29.25 -33.69 -20.86
C LYS A 228 28.54 -32.61 -20.02
N VAL A 229 27.31 -32.87 -19.59
CA VAL A 229 26.65 -32.06 -18.60
C VAL A 229 27.24 -32.36 -17.22
N ILE A 230 27.86 -31.38 -16.60
CA ILE A 230 28.50 -31.52 -15.28
C ILE A 230 27.69 -30.72 -14.27
N VAL A 231 27.41 -31.34 -13.13
CA VAL A 231 26.69 -30.73 -12.03
C VAL A 231 27.63 -30.50 -10.83
N CYS A 232 27.33 -29.46 -10.07
CA CYS A 232 28.04 -29.18 -8.83
C CYS A 232 27.73 -30.24 -7.79
N GLU A 233 28.71 -30.90 -7.20
CA GLU A 233 28.52 -31.96 -6.20
C GLU A 233 27.91 -31.46 -4.90
N ASN A 234 28.08 -30.16 -4.60
CA ASN A 234 27.54 -29.59 -3.37
C ASN A 234 26.11 -29.10 -3.54
N CYS A 235 25.75 -28.42 -4.65
CA CYS A 235 24.44 -27.82 -4.80
C CYS A 235 23.59 -28.39 -5.95
N GLY A 236 24.15 -29.28 -6.75
CA GLY A 236 23.44 -29.94 -7.85
C GLY A 236 23.14 -29.05 -9.06
N ARG A 237 23.55 -27.78 -9.07
CA ARG A 237 23.38 -26.87 -10.23
C ARG A 237 24.23 -27.31 -11.40
N ILE A 238 23.77 -27.08 -12.62
CA ILE A 238 24.47 -27.38 -13.84
C ILE A 238 25.62 -26.35 -14.01
N LEU A 239 26.81 -26.84 -14.23
CA LEU A 239 28.02 -26.02 -14.39
C LEU A 239 28.29 -25.77 -15.87
N VAL A 240 28.58 -24.51 -16.20
CA VAL A 240 29.00 -24.09 -17.55
C VAL A 240 30.29 -23.27 -17.42
N ASP A 241 31.04 -23.19 -18.51
CA ASP A 241 32.17 -22.26 -18.59
C ASP A 241 31.68 -20.81 -18.71
N SER A 242 32.45 -19.89 -18.20
CA SER A 242 32.15 -18.44 -18.22
C SER A 242 32.29 -17.81 -19.60
#